data_ab08b65e258a1d13053a1a1336248eae
#
_entry.id   ab08b65e258a1d13053a1a1336248eae
#
_cell.length_a   1.000
_cell.length_b   1.000
_cell.length_c   1.000
_cell.angle_alpha   90.00
_cell.angle_beta   90.00
_cell.angle_gamma   90.00
#
_symmetry.space_group_name_H-M   'P 1'
#
loop_
_entity.id
_entity.type
_entity.pdbx_description
1 polymer ?
#
loop_
_entity_poly.entity_id
_entity_poly.type
_entity_poly.pdbx_seq_one_letter_code
_entity_poly.pdbx_strand_id
1 'polypeptide(L)'
;MLPGSKVTEEIARIRGIPEGCDSISPNRHGDIANVDDLLDQIAYIRDLTGRPVGVKTAIGGWEFINELCESVLRRGQAYAPDFLAIDGGEGGSGAAPQTLMDHMALPIAEALPRVVDSLLQAGLK
;
A
#
# COMPACT_ATOMS: atom_id res chain seq x y z
N MET A 1 1.29 -9.89 12.65
CA MET A 1 2.23 -10.96 13.06
C MET A 1 1.51 -12.30 12.98
N LEU A 2 2.09 -13.30 12.32
CA LEU A 2 1.61 -14.68 12.35
C LEU A 2 2.45 -15.44 13.39
N PRO A 3 1.84 -15.99 14.46
CA PRO A 3 2.58 -16.70 15.50
C PRO A 3 3.30 -17.94 14.95
N GLY A 4 4.50 -18.22 15.46
CA GLY A 4 5.30 -19.36 15.04
C GLY A 4 4.57 -20.70 15.13
N SER A 5 3.68 -20.87 16.11
CA SER A 5 2.83 -22.06 16.24
C SER A 5 1.91 -22.32 15.02
N LYS A 6 1.69 -21.31 14.17
CA LYS A 6 0.91 -21.40 12.92
C LYS A 6 1.81 -21.43 11.67
N VAL A 7 3.11 -21.32 11.83
CA VAL A 7 4.09 -21.36 10.74
C VAL A 7 4.50 -22.80 10.50
N THR A 8 3.78 -23.46 9.61
CA THR A 8 4.10 -24.81 9.14
C THR A 8 5.30 -24.78 8.16
N GLU A 9 5.87 -25.95 7.86
CA GLU A 9 6.94 -26.09 6.85
C GLU A 9 6.57 -25.42 5.51
N GLU A 10 5.34 -25.59 5.04
CA GLU A 10 4.87 -24.98 3.80
C GLU A 10 4.87 -23.45 3.89
N ILE A 11 4.34 -22.89 4.98
CA ILE A 11 4.32 -21.44 5.21
C ILE A 11 5.75 -20.90 5.35
N ALA A 12 6.61 -21.61 6.09
CA ALA A 12 8.01 -21.26 6.25
C ALA A 12 8.73 -21.15 4.91
N ARG A 13 8.55 -22.16 4.04
CA ARG A 13 9.12 -22.18 2.69
C ARG A 13 8.63 -21.04 1.82
N ILE A 14 7.32 -20.76 1.83
CA ILE A 14 6.71 -19.68 1.02
C ILE A 14 7.19 -18.31 1.49
N ARG A 15 7.33 -18.11 2.79
CA ARG A 15 7.73 -16.82 3.39
C ARG A 15 9.23 -16.64 3.55
N GLY A 16 10.03 -17.67 3.29
CA GLY A 16 11.49 -17.62 3.45
C GLY A 16 11.95 -17.44 4.90
N ILE A 17 11.20 -17.99 5.86
CA ILE A 17 11.50 -17.91 7.30
C ILE A 17 11.62 -19.33 7.89
N PRO A 18 12.28 -19.52 9.05
CA PRO A 18 12.32 -20.82 9.71
C PRO A 18 10.92 -21.28 10.18
N GLU A 19 10.67 -22.60 10.12
CA GLU A 19 9.46 -23.20 10.70
C GLU A 19 9.38 -22.93 12.20
N GLY A 20 8.18 -22.73 12.71
CA GLY A 20 7.94 -22.46 14.12
C GLY A 20 8.35 -21.07 14.60
N CYS A 21 8.90 -20.23 13.72
CA CYS A 21 9.25 -18.84 14.04
C CYS A 21 8.10 -17.88 13.70
N ASP A 22 7.96 -16.82 14.51
CA ASP A 22 6.99 -15.78 14.25
C ASP A 22 7.26 -15.09 12.91
N SER A 23 6.22 -14.95 12.08
CA SER A 23 6.27 -14.14 10.86
C SER A 23 5.85 -12.72 11.16
N ILE A 24 6.81 -11.81 11.21
CA ILE A 24 6.58 -10.38 11.48
C ILE A 24 6.54 -9.66 10.14
N SER A 25 5.41 -9.03 9.82
CA SER A 25 5.31 -8.16 8.66
C SER A 25 6.04 -6.84 8.94
N PRO A 26 6.86 -6.33 8.02
CA PRO A 26 7.48 -5.03 8.17
C PRO A 26 6.44 -3.92 8.14
N ASN A 27 6.72 -2.78 8.78
CA ASN A 27 5.83 -1.63 8.80
C ASN A 27 5.78 -0.90 7.45
N ARG A 28 6.80 -1.09 6.62
CA ARG A 28 6.92 -0.48 5.28
C ARG A 28 7.84 -1.33 4.40
N HIS A 29 7.82 -1.08 3.11
CA HIS A 29 8.87 -1.59 2.21
C HIS A 29 10.23 -1.00 2.59
N GLY A 30 11.26 -1.84 2.68
CA GLY A 30 12.58 -1.43 3.15
C GLY A 30 13.30 -0.47 2.21
N ASP A 31 12.98 -0.55 0.94
CA ASP A 31 13.55 0.18 -0.19
C ASP A 31 12.69 1.36 -0.67
N ILE A 32 11.57 1.66 0.00
CA ILE A 32 10.70 2.80 -0.28
C ILE A 32 10.64 3.70 0.96
N ALA A 33 11.30 4.84 0.91
CA ALA A 33 11.34 5.79 2.01
C ALA A 33 10.34 6.95 1.86
N ASN A 34 9.96 7.28 0.62
CA ASN A 34 9.09 8.41 0.27
C ASN A 34 8.27 8.10 -1.00
N VAL A 35 7.43 9.04 -1.42
CA VAL A 35 6.56 8.87 -2.59
C VAL A 35 7.38 8.80 -3.89
N ASP A 36 8.48 9.53 -4.00
CA ASP A 36 9.31 9.48 -5.21
C ASP A 36 9.95 8.11 -5.42
N ASP A 37 10.42 7.46 -4.34
CA ASP A 37 10.93 6.08 -4.39
C ASP A 37 9.81 5.10 -4.81
N LEU A 38 8.58 5.33 -4.32
CA LEU A 38 7.42 4.53 -4.72
C LEU A 38 7.14 4.66 -6.22
N LEU A 39 7.17 5.87 -6.76
CA LEU A 39 6.96 6.12 -8.20
C LEU A 39 8.08 5.49 -9.05
N ASP A 40 9.33 5.55 -8.59
CA ASP A 40 10.46 4.87 -9.25
C ASP A 40 10.26 3.34 -9.27
N GLN A 41 9.83 2.77 -8.17
CA GLN A 41 9.54 1.34 -8.07
C GLN A 41 8.38 0.91 -8.99
N ILE A 42 7.33 1.72 -9.08
CA ILE A 42 6.20 1.49 -10.01
C ILE A 42 6.69 1.50 -11.46
N ALA A 43 7.44 2.53 -11.84
CA ALA A 43 8.01 2.63 -13.19
C ALA A 43 8.92 1.45 -13.51
N TYR A 44 9.82 1.09 -12.59
CA TYR A 44 10.72 -0.05 -12.73
C TYR A 44 9.96 -1.38 -12.96
N ILE A 45 8.96 -1.67 -12.14
CA ILE A 45 8.17 -2.91 -12.27
C ILE A 45 7.38 -2.91 -13.58
N ARG A 46 6.81 -1.77 -13.97
CA ARG A 46 6.09 -1.62 -15.23
C ARG A 46 7.00 -1.89 -16.43
N ASP A 47 8.19 -1.30 -16.44
CA ASP A 47 9.18 -1.49 -17.50
C ASP A 47 9.65 -2.94 -17.59
N LEU A 48 9.89 -3.57 -16.44
CA LEU A 48 10.34 -4.95 -16.36
C LEU A 48 9.28 -5.96 -16.83
N THR A 49 8.02 -5.70 -16.52
CA THR A 49 6.93 -6.68 -16.74
C THR A 49 6.08 -6.38 -17.95
N GLY A 50 6.07 -5.15 -18.43
CA GLY A 50 5.13 -4.67 -19.45
C GLY A 50 3.67 -4.73 -18.99
N ARG A 51 3.40 -4.72 -17.69
CA ARG A 51 2.06 -4.85 -17.11
C ARG A 51 1.68 -3.60 -16.30
N PRO A 52 0.37 -3.32 -16.17
CA PRO A 52 -0.11 -2.27 -15.27
C PRO A 52 0.34 -2.51 -13.83
N VAL A 53 0.79 -1.46 -13.16
CA VAL A 53 1.27 -1.50 -11.77
C VAL A 53 0.49 -0.48 -10.95
N GLY A 54 -0.06 -0.91 -9.83
CA GLY A 54 -0.82 -0.06 -8.93
C GLY A 54 -0.41 -0.22 -7.48
N VAL A 55 -1.03 0.59 -6.64
CA VAL A 55 -0.80 0.59 -5.18
C VAL A 55 -2.09 0.27 -4.46
N LYS A 56 -2.01 -0.64 -3.49
CA LYS A 56 -3.07 -0.86 -2.51
C LYS A 56 -2.68 -0.18 -1.20
N THR A 57 -3.56 0.66 -0.68
CA THR A 57 -3.33 1.38 0.58
C THR A 57 -4.62 1.64 1.32
N ALA A 58 -4.53 1.77 2.65
CA ALA A 58 -5.57 2.38 3.47
C ALA A 58 -5.20 3.85 3.73
N ILE A 59 -6.19 4.70 3.90
CA ILE A 59 -5.99 6.14 4.09
C ILE A 59 -6.14 6.47 5.58
N GLY A 60 -5.01 6.75 6.23
CA GLY A 60 -4.98 7.23 7.62
C GLY A 60 -4.90 8.76 7.73
N GLY A 61 -4.43 9.42 6.68
CA GLY A 61 -4.32 10.87 6.54
C GLY A 61 -4.17 11.23 5.06
N TRP A 62 -4.21 12.54 4.76
CA TRP A 62 -4.25 13.04 3.38
C TRP A 62 -2.87 13.31 2.80
N GLU A 63 -1.84 13.29 3.62
CA GLU A 63 -0.45 13.61 3.26
C GLU A 63 0.02 12.74 2.09
N PHE A 64 -0.21 11.43 2.17
CA PHE A 64 0.20 10.50 1.13
C PHE A 64 -0.46 10.81 -0.24
N ILE A 65 -1.77 11.06 -0.26
CA ILE A 65 -2.48 11.36 -1.52
C ILE A 65 -2.04 12.70 -2.09
N ASN A 66 -1.84 13.71 -1.25
CA ASN A 66 -1.37 15.02 -1.68
C ASN A 66 0.05 14.92 -2.27
N GLU A 67 0.98 14.27 -1.56
CA GLU A 67 2.34 14.05 -2.05
C GLU A 67 2.36 13.23 -3.35
N LEU A 68 1.49 12.21 -3.45
CA LEU A 68 1.37 11.40 -4.66
C LEU A 68 0.95 12.26 -5.86
N CYS A 69 -0.10 13.06 -5.70
CA CYS A 69 -0.56 13.97 -6.74
C CYS A 69 0.53 14.98 -7.15
N GLU A 70 1.16 15.63 -6.18
CA GLU A 70 2.24 16.60 -6.41
C GLU A 70 3.44 15.97 -7.13
N SER A 71 3.88 14.79 -6.68
CA SER A 71 5.01 14.09 -7.29
C SER A 71 4.70 13.63 -8.72
N VAL A 72 3.49 13.12 -8.97
CA VAL A 72 3.07 12.74 -10.33
C VAL A 72 3.00 13.97 -11.24
N LEU A 73 2.43 15.07 -10.78
CA LEU A 73 2.38 16.31 -11.57
C LEU A 73 3.78 16.88 -11.89
N ARG A 74 4.69 16.78 -10.96
CA ARG A 74 6.09 17.22 -11.13
C ARG A 74 6.90 16.31 -12.06
N ARG A 75 6.73 14.99 -11.95
CA ARG A 75 7.52 13.98 -12.66
C ARG A 75 6.92 13.58 -14.01
N GLY A 76 5.62 13.77 -14.17
CA GLY A 76 4.85 13.39 -15.35
C GLY A 76 4.03 12.10 -15.15
N GLN A 77 2.97 11.96 -15.92
CA GLN A 77 2.01 10.85 -15.84
C GLN A 77 2.64 9.46 -16.09
N ALA A 78 3.78 9.39 -16.78
CA ALA A 78 4.50 8.13 -16.99
C ALA A 78 4.96 7.47 -15.68
N TYR A 79 5.10 8.23 -14.62
CA TYR A 79 5.44 7.73 -13.29
C TYR A 79 4.22 7.39 -12.43
N ALA A 80 3.02 7.82 -12.83
CA ALA A 80 1.81 7.57 -12.06
C ALA A 80 1.53 6.07 -11.92
N PRO A 81 0.97 5.61 -10.79
CA PRO A 81 0.40 4.28 -10.72
C PRO A 81 -0.77 4.15 -11.72
N ASP A 82 -0.91 2.97 -12.34
CA ASP A 82 -1.99 2.72 -13.29
C ASP A 82 -3.35 2.61 -12.60
N PHE A 83 -3.35 2.25 -11.32
CA PHE A 83 -4.55 2.21 -10.48
C PHE A 83 -4.20 2.35 -8.99
N LEU A 84 -5.17 2.81 -8.21
CA LEU A 84 -5.14 2.80 -6.74
C LEU A 84 -6.25 1.91 -6.22
N ALA A 85 -5.90 0.96 -5.37
CA ALA A 85 -6.85 0.15 -4.62
C ALA A 85 -6.94 0.70 -3.19
N ILE A 86 -8.04 1.38 -2.89
CA ILE A 86 -8.26 1.97 -1.58
C ILE A 86 -8.96 0.96 -0.68
N ASP A 87 -8.35 0.68 0.45
CA ASP A 87 -8.92 -0.16 1.51
C ASP A 87 -9.49 0.70 2.63
N GLY A 88 -10.51 0.22 3.31
CA GLY A 88 -11.05 0.89 4.49
C GLY A 88 -10.35 0.42 5.76
N GLY A 89 -10.33 1.28 6.77
CA GLY A 89 -9.81 0.95 8.10
C GLY A 89 -10.67 -0.05 8.85
N GLU A 90 -11.95 -0.13 8.52
CA GLU A 90 -12.93 -1.03 9.14
C GLU A 90 -12.78 -2.50 8.74
N GLY A 91 -12.08 -2.77 7.65
CA GLY A 91 -11.80 -4.13 7.20
C GLY A 91 -10.44 -4.59 7.70
N GLY A 92 -10.41 -5.59 8.54
CA GLY A 92 -9.16 -6.22 8.96
C GLY A 92 -9.05 -7.63 8.44
N SER A 93 -7.87 -8.06 8.04
CA SER A 93 -7.58 -9.48 8.03
C SER A 93 -7.54 -9.97 9.48
N GLY A 94 -7.80 -11.25 9.74
CA GLY A 94 -7.70 -11.81 11.10
C GLY A 94 -6.30 -11.69 11.75
N ALA A 95 -5.36 -11.01 11.11
CA ALA A 95 -4.01 -10.75 11.59
C ALA A 95 -3.78 -9.28 12.02
N ALA A 96 -4.70 -8.35 11.71
CA ALA A 96 -4.55 -6.95 12.10
C ALA A 96 -4.95 -6.76 13.58
N PRO A 97 -4.13 -6.08 14.40
CA PRO A 97 -4.53 -5.69 15.74
C PRO A 97 -5.74 -4.75 15.69
N GLN A 98 -6.70 -4.94 16.59
CA GLN A 98 -7.94 -4.17 16.63
C GLN A 98 -7.69 -2.66 16.73
N THR A 99 -6.72 -2.25 17.50
CA THR A 99 -6.32 -0.83 17.62
C THR A 99 -5.92 -0.21 16.27
N LEU A 100 -5.28 -0.97 15.38
CA LEU A 100 -4.92 -0.48 14.05
C LEU A 100 -6.14 -0.40 13.13
N MET A 101 -7.07 -1.34 13.25
CA MET A 101 -8.30 -1.34 12.46
C MET A 101 -9.20 -0.15 12.83
N ASP A 102 -9.31 0.15 14.13
CA ASP A 102 -10.28 1.14 14.62
C ASP A 102 -9.76 2.59 14.56
N HIS A 103 -8.43 2.81 14.49
CA HIS A 103 -7.86 4.13 14.74
C HIS A 103 -6.81 4.60 13.74
N MET A 104 -6.36 3.75 12.82
CA MET A 104 -5.24 4.11 11.93
C MET A 104 -5.64 4.42 10.49
N ALA A 105 -6.86 4.13 10.10
CA ALA A 105 -7.36 4.43 8.77
C ALA A 105 -8.83 4.83 8.80
N LEU A 106 -9.22 5.60 7.78
CA LEU A 106 -10.61 6.05 7.61
C LEU A 106 -11.49 4.91 7.08
N PRO A 107 -12.80 4.91 7.41
CA PRO A 107 -13.76 4.03 6.76
C PRO A 107 -13.77 4.25 5.24
N ILE A 108 -14.00 3.19 4.47
CA ILE A 108 -13.97 3.26 2.99
C ILE A 108 -14.98 4.26 2.45
N ALA A 109 -16.16 4.37 3.07
CA ALA A 109 -17.20 5.31 2.69
C ALA A 109 -16.77 6.78 2.81
N GLU A 110 -15.79 7.07 3.66
CA GLU A 110 -15.20 8.39 3.81
C GLU A 110 -13.93 8.55 2.95
N ALA A 111 -13.06 7.56 2.96
CA ALA A 111 -11.77 7.63 2.28
C ALA A 111 -11.91 7.69 0.75
N LEU A 112 -12.72 6.81 0.16
CA LEU A 112 -12.80 6.66 -1.29
C LEU A 112 -13.31 7.92 -2.01
N PRO A 113 -14.41 8.57 -1.61
CA PRO A 113 -14.87 9.79 -2.29
C PRO A 113 -13.81 10.89 -2.27
N ARG A 114 -13.14 11.09 -1.16
CA ARG A 114 -12.12 12.15 -1.03
C ARG A 114 -10.87 11.86 -1.85
N VAL A 115 -10.42 10.60 -1.94
CA VAL A 115 -9.31 10.22 -2.83
C VAL A 115 -9.69 10.51 -4.28
N VAL A 116 -10.91 10.15 -4.68
CA VAL A 116 -11.42 10.46 -6.04
C VAL A 116 -11.42 11.95 -6.30
N ASP A 117 -11.90 12.77 -5.35
CA ASP A 117 -11.92 14.22 -5.47
C ASP A 117 -10.50 14.81 -5.59
N SER A 118 -9.54 14.32 -4.79
CA SER A 118 -8.15 14.76 -4.87
C SER A 118 -7.53 14.45 -6.24
N LEU A 119 -7.77 13.27 -6.79
CA LEU A 119 -7.28 12.87 -8.12
C LEU A 119 -7.94 13.72 -9.23
N LEU A 120 -9.24 14.00 -9.13
CA LEU A 120 -9.97 14.86 -10.07
C LEU A 120 -9.43 16.29 -10.04
N GLN A 121 -9.23 16.86 -8.85
CA GLN A 121 -8.66 18.20 -8.68
C GLN A 121 -7.24 18.32 -9.25
N ALA A 122 -6.45 17.25 -9.13
CA ALA A 122 -5.13 17.17 -9.72
C ALA A 122 -5.13 16.85 -11.23
N GLY A 123 -6.27 16.57 -11.83
CA GLY A 123 -6.36 16.19 -13.25
C GLY A 123 -5.75 14.82 -13.56
N LEU A 124 -5.71 13.93 -12.57
CA LEU A 124 -5.13 12.58 -12.66
C LEU A 124 -6.18 11.47 -12.82
N LYS A 125 -7.44 11.83 -12.96
CA LYS A 125 -8.54 10.90 -13.20
C LYS A 125 -9.46 11.42 -14.30
#